data_1ddad5d3011943fe7144e2bcdb397d49
#
_entry.id   1ddad5d3011943fe7144e2bcdb397d49
#
_cell.length_a   1.000
_cell.length_b   1.000
_cell.length_c   1.000
_cell.angle_alpha   90.00
_cell.angle_beta   90.00
_cell.angle_gamma   90.00
#
_symmetry.space_group_name_H-M   'P 1'
#
loop_
_entity.id
_entity.type
_entity.pdbx_description
1 polymer ?
#
loop_
_entity_poly.entity_id
_entity_poly.type
_entity_poly.pdbx_seq_one_letter_code
_entity_poly.pdbx_strand_id
1 'polypeptide(L)'
;MAKKVKVLLTALAVSSALMASNAIAAKGTLGKVMKQGFVQCGVSTGLPGFSNPNSKGQWEGIDVEYCQALASAVLGDKSKVKYVPLTAKERFTALQSGEIDVLSRNTTWTLHRDTALGLNFVGVNYYDGQGFMVKKELGLKSATELDGASVCVQSGTTTELNLADYFRTKGMKYTPVVFDTAAQTSKGFDSGRCDALTTDQSGLYALRLNLKDPSSAQVLPEIISKEPLGPVVIQGDDQWFNVAKWTLNAMLNAEEFGVTSANVDKMKDSKDPNIRRLLGLDGPKGKGLGIRDDWGYQIIKQVGNYGESFERTVGKGSPLNIARGVNALWNAGGFMYAPPIR
;
A
#
# COMPACT_ATOMS: atom_id res chain seq x y z
N MET A 1 75.04 -55.25 11.48
CA MET A 1 74.87 -54.10 10.57
C MET A 1 73.39 -54.00 10.21
N ALA A 2 72.66 -53.09 10.85
CA ALA A 2 71.21 -52.93 10.67
C ALA A 2 70.92 -51.73 9.82
N LYS A 3 70.33 -51.91 8.61
CA LYS A 3 69.84 -50.80 7.76
C LYS A 3 68.43 -50.47 8.19
N LYS A 4 68.21 -49.25 8.67
CA LYS A 4 66.91 -48.66 8.97
C LYS A 4 66.23 -48.24 7.68
N VAL A 5 65.07 -48.82 7.39
CA VAL A 5 64.14 -48.38 6.32
C VAL A 5 63.24 -47.28 6.91
N LYS A 6 63.33 -46.10 6.41
CA LYS A 6 62.38 -44.97 6.69
C LYS A 6 61.17 -45.10 5.76
N VAL A 7 60.03 -45.36 6.34
CA VAL A 7 58.77 -45.29 5.65
C VAL A 7 58.29 -43.84 5.71
N LEU A 8 58.18 -43.16 4.53
CA LEU A 8 57.58 -41.84 4.40
C LEU A 8 56.05 -42.01 4.29
N LEU A 9 55.32 -41.60 5.33
CA LEU A 9 53.87 -41.42 5.24
C LEU A 9 53.58 -40.03 4.65
N THR A 10 53.12 -40.03 3.41
CA THR A 10 52.55 -38.85 2.76
C THR A 10 51.09 -38.69 3.20
N ALA A 11 50.82 -37.78 4.10
CA ALA A 11 49.46 -37.41 4.47
C ALA A 11 48.86 -36.51 3.36
N LEU A 12 47.90 -37.03 2.62
CA LEU A 12 47.05 -36.25 1.69
C LEU A 12 46.05 -35.44 2.52
N ALA A 13 46.35 -34.17 2.73
CA ALA A 13 45.38 -33.23 3.29
C ALA A 13 44.38 -32.86 2.20
N VAL A 14 43.19 -33.42 2.23
CA VAL A 14 42.05 -33.02 1.42
C VAL A 14 41.51 -31.70 2.03
N SER A 15 41.93 -30.57 1.47
CA SER A 15 41.39 -29.27 1.80
C SER A 15 39.98 -29.17 1.20
N SER A 16 38.96 -29.50 2.00
CA SER A 16 37.58 -29.18 1.71
C SER A 16 37.42 -27.65 1.83
N ALA A 17 37.58 -26.96 0.71
CA ALA A 17 37.18 -25.55 0.62
C ALA A 17 35.65 -25.46 0.75
N LEU A 18 35.17 -25.27 1.98
CA LEU A 18 33.82 -24.75 2.21
C LEU A 18 33.77 -23.39 1.55
N MET A 19 33.17 -23.33 0.39
CA MET A 19 32.67 -22.06 -0.18
C MET A 19 31.54 -21.56 0.75
N ALA A 20 31.92 -20.84 1.80
CA ALA A 20 31.01 -20.02 2.53
C ALA A 20 30.56 -18.93 1.52
N SER A 21 29.40 -19.14 0.88
CA SER A 21 28.69 -18.07 0.24
C SER A 21 28.45 -17.02 1.33
N ASN A 22 29.22 -15.92 1.30
CA ASN A 22 28.93 -14.73 2.06
C ASN A 22 27.57 -14.21 1.58
N ALA A 23 26.49 -14.76 2.07
CA ALA A 23 25.21 -14.10 2.08
C ALA A 23 25.45 -12.82 2.87
N ILE A 24 25.53 -11.69 2.16
CA ILE A 24 25.53 -10.37 2.81
C ILE A 24 24.26 -10.37 3.65
N ALA A 25 24.39 -10.53 4.96
CA ALA A 25 23.26 -10.51 5.86
C ALA A 25 22.57 -9.17 5.66
N ALA A 26 21.32 -9.21 5.20
CA ALA A 26 20.53 -8.01 5.02
C ALA A 26 20.47 -7.27 6.37
N LYS A 27 20.80 -5.99 6.34
CA LYS A 27 20.76 -5.09 7.50
C LYS A 27 19.42 -4.35 7.52
N GLY A 28 19.12 -3.65 8.62
CA GLY A 28 17.91 -2.85 8.72
C GLY A 28 16.62 -3.68 8.70
N THR A 29 15.57 -3.09 8.16
CA THR A 29 14.23 -3.68 8.14
C THR A 29 14.16 -4.95 7.29
N LEU A 30 14.85 -4.99 6.15
CA LEU A 30 14.90 -6.20 5.33
C LEU A 30 15.46 -7.39 6.11
N GLY A 31 16.57 -7.19 6.84
CA GLY A 31 17.15 -8.24 7.69
C GLY A 31 16.21 -8.67 8.81
N LYS A 32 15.51 -7.73 9.44
CA LYS A 32 14.46 -8.01 10.44
C LYS A 32 13.36 -8.89 9.84
N VAL A 33 12.81 -8.50 8.68
CA VAL A 33 11.71 -9.20 7.99
C VAL A 33 12.13 -10.62 7.60
N MET A 34 13.33 -10.79 7.02
CA MET A 34 13.85 -12.11 6.66
C MET A 34 14.03 -13.00 7.88
N LYS A 35 14.55 -12.46 8.99
CA LYS A 35 14.78 -13.21 10.25
C LYS A 35 13.47 -13.60 10.94
N GLN A 36 12.48 -12.69 10.99
CA GLN A 36 11.19 -12.97 11.64
C GLN A 36 10.25 -13.80 10.77
N GLY A 37 10.47 -13.85 9.44
CA GLY A 37 9.71 -14.64 8.49
C GLY A 37 8.33 -14.08 8.12
N PHE A 38 8.06 -12.80 8.37
CA PHE A 38 6.84 -12.11 7.98
C PHE A 38 7.06 -10.59 7.90
N VAL A 39 6.18 -9.89 7.17
CA VAL A 39 6.12 -8.42 7.13
C VAL A 39 5.07 -7.94 8.14
N GLN A 40 5.43 -7.01 9.03
CA GLN A 40 4.47 -6.30 9.87
C GLN A 40 3.93 -5.09 9.11
N CYS A 41 2.66 -5.18 8.69
CA CYS A 41 2.01 -4.16 7.87
C CYS A 41 0.99 -3.38 8.69
N GLY A 42 1.19 -2.06 8.84
CA GLY A 42 0.22 -1.16 9.42
C GLY A 42 -0.91 -0.88 8.43
N VAL A 43 -2.15 -1.12 8.86
CA VAL A 43 -3.37 -0.99 8.04
C VAL A 43 -4.42 -0.14 8.75
N SER A 44 -5.49 0.24 8.08
CA SER A 44 -6.63 0.93 8.71
C SER A 44 -7.33 0.01 9.70
N THR A 45 -8.04 0.60 10.66
CA THR A 45 -8.92 -0.13 11.60
C THR A 45 -10.18 -0.72 10.94
N GLY A 46 -10.37 -0.46 9.64
CA GLY A 46 -11.47 -0.93 8.80
C GLY A 46 -11.91 0.16 7.81
N LEU A 47 -11.53 -0.03 6.53
CA LEU A 47 -11.98 0.80 5.40
C LEU A 47 -12.18 -0.12 4.20
N PRO A 48 -13.43 -0.42 3.81
CA PRO A 48 -13.73 -1.28 2.67
C PRO A 48 -12.99 -0.85 1.39
N GLY A 49 -12.47 -1.82 0.65
CA GLY A 49 -11.67 -1.59 -0.56
C GLY A 49 -10.20 -1.24 -0.32
N PHE A 50 -9.83 -0.70 0.84
CA PHE A 50 -8.44 -0.34 1.20
C PHE A 50 -7.82 -1.34 2.17
N SER A 51 -8.31 -1.40 3.39
CA SER A 51 -7.94 -2.43 4.36
C SER A 51 -9.10 -2.67 5.32
N ASN A 52 -9.72 -3.83 5.19
CA ASN A 52 -10.90 -4.20 5.95
C ASN A 52 -10.90 -5.71 6.23
N PRO A 53 -11.20 -6.16 7.46
CA PRO A 53 -11.44 -7.57 7.70
C PRO A 53 -12.80 -7.98 7.10
N ASN A 54 -12.82 -9.07 6.33
CA ASN A 54 -14.06 -9.66 5.84
C ASN A 54 -14.79 -10.46 6.95
N SER A 55 -15.93 -11.05 6.62
CA SER A 55 -16.76 -11.83 7.57
C SER A 55 -16.04 -13.04 8.20
N LYS A 56 -14.93 -13.49 7.61
CA LYS A 56 -14.07 -14.57 8.13
C LYS A 56 -12.88 -14.04 8.93
N GLY A 57 -12.79 -12.73 9.13
CA GLY A 57 -11.65 -12.07 9.80
C GLY A 57 -10.39 -11.96 8.93
N GLN A 58 -10.47 -12.27 7.63
CA GLN A 58 -9.34 -12.13 6.72
C GLN A 58 -9.29 -10.70 6.19
N TRP A 59 -8.09 -10.13 6.19
CA TRP A 59 -7.85 -8.79 5.66
C TRP A 59 -7.90 -8.78 4.13
N GLU A 60 -8.54 -7.76 3.56
CA GLU A 60 -8.69 -7.54 2.13
C GLU A 60 -8.65 -6.05 1.78
N GLY A 61 -8.34 -5.72 0.52
CA GLY A 61 -8.26 -4.36 0.00
C GLY A 61 -6.90 -4.03 -0.63
N ILE A 62 -6.82 -2.92 -1.35
CA ILE A 62 -5.64 -2.52 -2.13
C ILE A 62 -4.39 -2.32 -1.26
N ASP A 63 -4.54 -1.77 -0.06
CA ASP A 63 -3.46 -1.61 0.91
C ASP A 63 -2.97 -2.95 1.44
N VAL A 64 -3.89 -3.89 1.66
CA VAL A 64 -3.58 -5.26 2.09
C VAL A 64 -2.83 -6.01 1.00
N GLU A 65 -3.28 -5.92 -0.25
CA GLU A 65 -2.65 -6.59 -1.38
C GLU A 65 -1.25 -6.06 -1.67
N TYR A 66 -1.00 -4.77 -1.45
CA TYR A 66 0.36 -4.25 -1.50
C TYR A 66 1.28 -4.93 -0.45
N CYS A 67 0.82 -5.11 0.79
CA CYS A 67 1.60 -5.81 1.80
C CYS A 67 1.83 -7.29 1.46
N GLN A 68 0.84 -7.94 0.85
CA GLN A 68 0.97 -9.30 0.32
C GLN A 68 1.99 -9.37 -0.83
N ALA A 69 2.00 -8.36 -1.70
CA ALA A 69 2.97 -8.25 -2.78
C ALA A 69 4.40 -8.08 -2.22
N LEU A 70 4.57 -7.25 -1.20
CA LEU A 70 5.85 -7.06 -0.52
C LEU A 70 6.34 -8.35 0.15
N ALA A 71 5.46 -9.09 0.84
CA ALA A 71 5.79 -10.39 1.41
C ALA A 71 6.13 -11.44 0.34
N SER A 72 5.41 -11.44 -0.79
CA SER A 72 5.71 -12.29 -1.95
C SER A 72 7.11 -12.02 -2.50
N ALA A 73 7.47 -10.73 -2.64
CA ALA A 73 8.79 -10.32 -3.14
C ALA A 73 9.93 -10.77 -2.23
N VAL A 74 9.79 -10.55 -0.92
CA VAL A 74 10.86 -10.75 0.06
C VAL A 74 10.94 -12.21 0.53
N LEU A 75 9.79 -12.82 0.83
CA LEU A 75 9.68 -14.13 1.48
C LEU A 75 9.16 -15.24 0.57
N GLY A 76 8.73 -14.88 -0.67
CA GLY A 76 8.18 -15.83 -1.63
C GLY A 76 6.77 -16.33 -1.29
N ASP A 77 6.08 -15.71 -0.32
CA ASP A 77 4.78 -16.17 0.16
C ASP A 77 3.92 -14.97 0.62
N LYS A 78 2.81 -14.71 -0.07
CA LYS A 78 1.88 -13.61 0.24
C LYS A 78 1.23 -13.72 1.61
N SER A 79 1.16 -14.92 2.19
CA SER A 79 0.56 -15.15 3.50
C SER A 79 1.45 -14.71 4.67
N LYS A 80 2.72 -14.40 4.40
CA LYS A 80 3.70 -13.99 5.41
C LYS A 80 3.55 -12.50 5.78
N VAL A 81 2.35 -12.09 6.14
CA VAL A 81 2.02 -10.74 6.61
C VAL A 81 1.30 -10.81 7.95
N LYS A 82 1.72 -9.96 8.88
CA LYS A 82 0.97 -9.65 10.10
C LYS A 82 0.40 -8.24 9.98
N TYR A 83 -0.90 -8.13 10.01
CA TYR A 83 -1.59 -6.84 9.94
C TYR A 83 -1.72 -6.23 11.33
N VAL A 84 -1.36 -4.95 11.44
CA VAL A 84 -1.48 -4.13 12.65
C VAL A 84 -2.48 -3.02 12.36
N PRO A 85 -3.74 -3.12 12.84
CA PRO A 85 -4.73 -2.09 12.63
C PRO A 85 -4.39 -0.85 13.49
N LEU A 86 -4.30 0.31 12.83
CA LEU A 86 -3.88 1.58 13.43
C LEU A 86 -4.89 2.68 13.12
N THR A 87 -5.15 3.54 14.09
CA THR A 87 -5.86 4.81 13.85
C THR A 87 -5.00 5.77 13.04
N ALA A 88 -5.59 6.86 12.57
CA ALA A 88 -4.82 7.88 11.84
C ALA A 88 -3.78 8.59 12.74
N LYS A 89 -4.03 8.66 14.05
CA LYS A 89 -3.09 9.24 15.03
C LYS A 89 -1.89 8.34 15.34
N GLU A 90 -2.11 7.02 15.40
CA GLU A 90 -1.08 6.05 15.84
C GLU A 90 -0.12 5.65 14.74
N ARG A 91 -0.55 5.69 13.48
CA ARG A 91 0.15 5.07 12.33
C ARG A 91 1.61 5.50 12.17
N PHE A 92 1.92 6.79 12.38
CA PHE A 92 3.28 7.30 12.20
C PHE A 92 4.19 6.92 13.36
N THR A 93 3.68 6.97 14.60
CA THR A 93 4.42 6.53 15.79
C THR A 93 4.73 5.03 15.71
N ALA A 94 3.80 4.20 15.27
CA ALA A 94 4.01 2.77 15.08
C ALA A 94 5.11 2.49 14.04
N LEU A 95 5.16 3.27 12.94
CA LEU A 95 6.23 3.13 11.94
C LEU A 95 7.58 3.61 12.49
N GLN A 96 7.61 4.76 13.17
CA GLN A 96 8.83 5.35 13.74
C GLN A 96 9.43 4.49 14.86
N SER A 97 8.61 3.80 15.65
CA SER A 97 9.06 2.90 16.70
C SER A 97 9.53 1.53 16.18
N GLY A 98 9.27 1.22 14.90
CA GLY A 98 9.56 -0.09 14.31
C GLY A 98 8.58 -1.18 14.73
N GLU A 99 7.41 -0.84 15.28
CA GLU A 99 6.29 -1.76 15.52
C GLU A 99 5.78 -2.34 14.22
N ILE A 100 5.77 -1.55 13.15
CA ILE A 100 5.47 -1.98 11.79
C ILE A 100 6.67 -1.78 10.87
N ASP A 101 6.79 -2.61 9.84
CA ASP A 101 7.86 -2.55 8.84
C ASP A 101 7.48 -1.65 7.66
N VAL A 102 6.18 -1.55 7.39
CA VAL A 102 5.58 -0.73 6.34
C VAL A 102 4.19 -0.29 6.78
N LEU A 103 3.84 0.94 6.44
CA LEU A 103 2.49 1.48 6.62
C LEU A 103 1.80 1.52 5.25
N SER A 104 0.77 0.69 5.03
CA SER A 104 -0.11 0.72 3.87
C SER A 104 -1.54 0.94 4.36
N ARG A 105 -1.95 2.22 4.39
CA ARG A 105 -3.14 2.67 5.12
C ARG A 105 -3.65 3.99 4.56
N ASN A 106 -4.05 4.00 3.28
CA ASN A 106 -4.59 5.20 2.64
C ASN A 106 -3.92 6.50 3.16
N THR A 107 -2.59 6.54 3.09
CA THR A 107 -1.79 7.61 3.69
C THR A 107 -1.39 8.64 2.65
N THR A 108 -1.88 9.86 2.80
CA THR A 108 -1.58 10.97 1.90
C THR A 108 -0.13 11.40 2.00
N TRP A 109 0.56 11.48 0.88
CA TRP A 109 1.90 12.04 0.76
C TRP A 109 1.84 13.56 0.87
N THR A 110 2.44 14.11 1.92
CA THR A 110 2.55 15.56 2.14
C THR A 110 3.97 15.95 2.50
N LEU A 111 4.36 17.20 2.20
CA LEU A 111 5.66 17.72 2.56
C LEU A 111 6.00 17.48 4.05
N HIS A 112 5.07 17.78 4.95
CA HIS A 112 5.29 17.62 6.39
C HIS A 112 5.57 16.16 6.77
N ARG A 113 4.80 15.21 6.24
CA ARG A 113 4.98 13.78 6.51
C ARG A 113 6.29 13.24 5.97
N ASP A 114 6.65 13.68 4.78
CA ASP A 114 7.87 13.28 4.10
C ASP A 114 9.13 13.81 4.79
N THR A 115 9.11 15.08 5.20
CA THR A 115 10.33 15.77 5.69
C THR A 115 10.42 15.83 7.22
N ALA A 116 9.32 16.21 7.91
CA ALA A 116 9.37 16.47 9.35
C ALA A 116 9.16 15.20 10.20
N LEU A 117 8.52 14.14 9.64
CA LEU A 117 8.28 12.91 10.37
C LEU A 117 9.29 11.80 10.08
N GLY A 118 10.29 12.06 9.22
CA GLY A 118 11.31 11.06 8.88
C GLY A 118 10.75 9.86 8.13
N LEU A 119 9.84 10.09 7.19
CA LEU A 119 9.15 9.06 6.43
C LEU A 119 9.52 9.11 4.95
N ASN A 120 9.50 7.95 4.29
CA ASN A 120 9.67 7.83 2.84
C ASN A 120 8.42 7.20 2.22
N PHE A 121 7.75 7.96 1.36
CA PHE A 121 6.67 7.42 0.53
C PHE A 121 7.26 6.65 -0.65
N VAL A 122 6.86 5.40 -0.84
CA VAL A 122 7.42 4.51 -1.87
C VAL A 122 6.88 4.80 -3.28
N GLY A 123 5.79 5.55 -3.34
CA GLY A 123 5.06 5.95 -4.53
C GLY A 123 3.59 6.17 -4.21
N VAL A 124 2.81 6.52 -5.20
CA VAL A 124 1.35 6.66 -5.08
C VAL A 124 0.70 5.37 -5.57
N ASN A 125 -0.09 4.71 -4.72
CA ASN A 125 -0.89 3.56 -5.11
C ASN A 125 -2.36 3.90 -5.35
N TYR A 126 -2.80 5.13 -4.98
CA TYR A 126 -4.13 5.63 -5.28
C TYR A 126 -4.13 7.17 -5.28
N TYR A 127 -4.49 7.80 -6.39
CA TYR A 127 -4.75 9.23 -6.47
C TYR A 127 -6.19 9.51 -6.09
N ASP A 128 -6.40 10.33 -5.06
CA ASP A 128 -7.69 10.70 -4.52
C ASP A 128 -7.82 12.21 -4.31
N GLY A 129 -8.95 12.61 -3.79
CA GLY A 129 -9.24 13.97 -3.34
C GLY A 129 -10.31 13.95 -2.27
N GLN A 130 -10.31 14.91 -1.36
CA GLN A 130 -11.30 15.03 -0.32
C GLN A 130 -12.62 15.56 -0.86
N GLY A 131 -13.73 14.98 -0.39
CA GLY A 131 -15.08 15.39 -0.70
C GLY A 131 -16.00 15.44 0.53
N PHE A 132 -17.29 15.57 0.27
CA PHE A 132 -18.33 15.57 1.29
C PHE A 132 -19.43 14.58 0.92
N MET A 133 -19.96 13.88 1.92
CA MET A 133 -21.16 13.07 1.83
C MET A 133 -22.24 13.67 2.72
N VAL A 134 -23.45 13.79 2.20
CA VAL A 134 -24.62 14.35 2.87
C VAL A 134 -25.83 13.43 2.71
N LYS A 135 -26.83 13.57 3.61
CA LYS A 135 -28.13 12.92 3.41
C LYS A 135 -28.87 13.57 2.23
N LYS A 136 -29.48 12.77 1.38
CA LYS A 136 -30.23 13.25 0.20
C LYS A 136 -31.45 14.11 0.59
N GLU A 137 -32.05 13.83 1.75
CA GLU A 137 -33.18 14.58 2.30
C GLU A 137 -32.86 16.06 2.54
N LEU A 138 -31.58 16.43 2.73
CA LEU A 138 -31.15 17.82 2.86
C LEU A 138 -31.24 18.60 1.55
N GLY A 139 -31.40 17.93 0.40
CA GLY A 139 -31.52 18.54 -0.91
C GLY A 139 -30.28 19.25 -1.44
N LEU A 140 -29.16 19.24 -0.73
CA LEU A 140 -27.92 19.93 -1.08
C LEU A 140 -27.31 19.38 -2.37
N LYS A 141 -26.74 20.27 -3.19
CA LYS A 141 -26.13 19.94 -4.49
C LYS A 141 -24.65 20.32 -4.56
N SER A 142 -24.19 21.17 -3.63
CA SER A 142 -22.82 21.71 -3.61
C SER A 142 -22.31 21.80 -2.18
N ALA A 143 -20.99 21.59 -2.00
CA ALA A 143 -20.32 21.79 -0.73
C ALA A 143 -20.33 23.26 -0.27
N THR A 144 -20.62 24.20 -1.17
CA THR A 144 -20.79 25.63 -0.82
C THR A 144 -22.09 25.90 -0.06
N GLU A 145 -23.01 24.94 -0.02
CA GLU A 145 -24.28 25.04 0.72
C GLU A 145 -24.14 24.51 2.18
N LEU A 146 -22.91 24.13 2.60
CA LEU A 146 -22.63 23.59 3.93
C LEU A 146 -22.33 24.70 4.98
N ASP A 147 -22.63 25.96 4.71
CA ASP A 147 -22.43 27.04 5.71
C ASP A 147 -23.26 26.77 6.98
N GLY A 148 -22.61 26.79 8.15
CA GLY A 148 -23.22 26.47 9.43
C GLY A 148 -23.37 25.00 9.77
N ALA A 149 -23.05 24.09 8.83
CA ALA A 149 -23.24 22.66 9.02
C ALA A 149 -22.32 22.05 10.12
N SER A 150 -22.82 20.98 10.74
CA SER A 150 -21.99 20.08 11.54
C SER A 150 -21.34 19.02 10.63
N VAL A 151 -20.00 18.83 10.74
CA VAL A 151 -19.24 17.98 9.83
C VAL A 151 -18.48 16.92 10.61
N CYS A 152 -18.82 15.64 10.37
CA CYS A 152 -18.08 14.49 10.86
C CYS A 152 -16.74 14.35 10.16
N VAL A 153 -15.66 14.24 10.92
CA VAL A 153 -14.30 14.08 10.42
C VAL A 153 -13.46 13.18 11.33
N GLN A 154 -12.49 12.45 10.75
CA GLN A 154 -11.55 11.64 11.51
C GLN A 154 -10.34 12.48 11.92
N SER A 155 -9.98 12.42 13.21
CA SER A 155 -8.82 13.12 13.77
C SER A 155 -7.47 12.58 13.25
N GLY A 156 -6.47 13.45 13.18
CA GLY A 156 -5.09 13.10 12.74
C GLY A 156 -4.97 12.85 11.24
N THR A 157 -5.89 13.37 10.46
CA THR A 157 -5.94 13.25 9.00
C THR A 157 -5.63 14.57 8.30
N THR A 158 -5.24 14.51 7.03
CA THR A 158 -5.19 15.68 6.14
C THR A 158 -6.57 16.28 5.96
N THR A 159 -7.61 15.43 5.95
CA THR A 159 -8.99 15.84 5.75
C THR A 159 -9.53 16.74 6.88
N GLU A 160 -9.04 16.55 8.12
CA GLU A 160 -9.34 17.46 9.24
C GLU A 160 -8.75 18.86 9.00
N LEU A 161 -7.51 18.94 8.49
CA LEU A 161 -6.85 20.21 8.19
C LEU A 161 -7.47 20.91 6.96
N ASN A 162 -7.68 20.15 5.89
CA ASN A 162 -8.28 20.67 4.66
C ASN A 162 -9.72 21.19 4.87
N LEU A 163 -10.48 20.51 5.77
CA LEU A 163 -11.82 20.95 6.16
C LEU A 163 -11.79 22.39 6.71
N ALA A 164 -10.89 22.64 7.66
CA ALA A 164 -10.73 23.97 8.27
C ALA A 164 -10.33 25.02 7.21
N ASP A 165 -9.39 24.68 6.34
CA ASP A 165 -8.91 25.57 5.29
C ASP A 165 -10.00 25.88 4.25
N TYR A 166 -10.79 24.89 3.84
CA TYR A 166 -11.87 25.04 2.87
C TYR A 166 -12.93 26.03 3.38
N PHE A 167 -13.45 25.79 4.61
CA PHE A 167 -14.48 26.65 5.18
C PHE A 167 -13.98 28.07 5.41
N ARG A 168 -12.75 28.23 5.93
CA ARG A 168 -12.11 29.54 6.11
C ARG A 168 -11.98 30.29 4.77
N THR A 169 -11.50 29.63 3.74
CA THR A 169 -11.28 30.24 2.42
C THR A 169 -12.59 30.65 1.74
N LYS A 170 -13.66 29.89 1.99
CA LYS A 170 -15.01 30.20 1.48
C LYS A 170 -15.78 31.21 2.35
N GLY A 171 -15.23 31.64 3.48
CA GLY A 171 -15.92 32.51 4.43
C GLY A 171 -17.11 31.85 5.12
N MET A 172 -17.15 30.51 5.13
CA MET A 172 -18.22 29.71 5.72
C MET A 172 -17.87 29.30 7.15
N LYS A 173 -18.90 29.03 7.94
CA LYS A 173 -18.80 28.49 9.30
C LYS A 173 -19.15 27.00 9.30
N TYR A 174 -18.60 26.23 10.23
CA TYR A 174 -18.98 24.84 10.47
C TYR A 174 -18.70 24.45 11.92
N THR A 175 -19.29 23.34 12.34
CA THR A 175 -19.00 22.71 13.65
C THR A 175 -18.36 21.35 13.42
N PRO A 176 -17.05 21.15 13.76
CA PRO A 176 -16.41 19.85 13.58
C PRO A 176 -16.94 18.84 14.61
N VAL A 177 -17.31 17.65 14.16
CA VAL A 177 -17.65 16.50 15.00
C VAL A 177 -16.57 15.45 14.78
N VAL A 178 -15.60 15.39 15.69
CA VAL A 178 -14.35 14.65 15.54
C VAL A 178 -14.45 13.25 16.13
N PHE A 179 -13.95 12.25 15.40
CA PHE A 179 -13.90 10.84 15.79
C PHE A 179 -12.49 10.25 15.60
N ASP A 180 -12.19 9.17 16.32
CA ASP A 180 -10.87 8.52 16.21
C ASP A 180 -10.77 7.51 15.05
N THR A 181 -11.89 6.91 14.62
CA THR A 181 -11.91 5.90 13.56
C THR A 181 -12.91 6.23 12.45
N ALA A 182 -12.66 5.72 11.24
CA ALA A 182 -13.56 5.85 10.10
C ALA A 182 -14.94 5.24 10.39
N ALA A 183 -14.99 4.11 11.09
CA ALA A 183 -16.25 3.46 11.48
C ALA A 183 -17.08 4.33 12.45
N GLN A 184 -16.43 5.00 13.41
CA GLN A 184 -17.12 5.93 14.31
C GLN A 184 -17.63 7.16 13.56
N THR A 185 -16.85 7.67 12.58
CA THR A 185 -17.25 8.81 11.74
C THR A 185 -18.51 8.47 10.94
N SER A 186 -18.53 7.29 10.29
CA SER A 186 -19.68 6.80 9.54
C SER A 186 -20.91 6.61 10.44
N LYS A 187 -20.73 6.00 11.62
CA LYS A 187 -21.81 5.80 12.59
C LYS A 187 -22.36 7.14 13.14
N GLY A 188 -21.49 8.13 13.36
CA GLY A 188 -21.89 9.47 13.75
C GLY A 188 -22.77 10.14 12.71
N PHE A 189 -22.37 10.07 11.45
CA PHE A 189 -23.15 10.56 10.31
C PHE A 189 -24.47 9.81 10.13
N ASP A 190 -24.44 8.48 10.20
CA ASP A 190 -25.64 7.65 10.04
C ASP A 190 -26.71 7.93 11.09
N SER A 191 -26.28 8.23 12.34
CA SER A 191 -27.15 8.56 13.47
C SER A 191 -27.61 10.03 13.52
N GLY A 192 -27.21 10.87 12.54
CA GLY A 192 -27.59 12.29 12.49
C GLY A 192 -26.86 13.20 13.47
N ARG A 193 -25.67 12.78 13.98
CA ARG A 193 -24.83 13.65 14.84
C ARG A 193 -24.14 14.76 14.07
N CYS A 194 -24.07 14.64 12.74
CA CYS A 194 -23.55 15.64 11.83
C CYS A 194 -24.31 15.62 10.51
N ASP A 195 -24.40 16.78 9.89
CA ASP A 195 -25.11 17.01 8.63
C ASP A 195 -24.31 16.48 7.43
N ALA A 196 -23.00 16.55 7.53
CA ALA A 196 -22.08 16.06 6.51
C ALA A 196 -20.97 15.18 7.10
N LEU A 197 -20.44 14.30 6.26
CA LEU A 197 -19.21 13.53 6.54
C LEU A 197 -18.17 13.90 5.49
N THR A 198 -16.92 14.12 5.92
CA THR A 198 -15.81 14.42 5.01
C THR A 198 -14.64 13.46 5.20
N THR A 199 -14.14 12.97 4.10
CA THR A 199 -12.88 12.22 3.95
C THR A 199 -12.51 12.15 2.46
N ASP A 200 -11.50 11.36 2.08
CA ASP A 200 -11.18 11.04 0.70
C ASP A 200 -12.43 10.53 -0.03
N GLN A 201 -12.58 10.86 -1.30
CA GLN A 201 -13.79 10.51 -2.07
C GLN A 201 -14.01 9.00 -2.14
N SER A 202 -12.94 8.23 -2.35
CA SER A 202 -13.00 6.77 -2.29
C SER A 202 -13.45 6.26 -0.92
N GLY A 203 -12.97 6.93 0.15
CA GLY A 203 -13.38 6.66 1.53
C GLY A 203 -14.86 6.96 1.76
N LEU A 204 -15.42 8.03 1.16
CA LEU A 204 -16.87 8.32 1.23
C LEU A 204 -17.69 7.20 0.58
N TYR A 205 -17.26 6.69 -0.59
CA TYR A 205 -17.92 5.54 -1.23
C TYR A 205 -17.85 4.29 -0.35
N ALA A 206 -16.69 4.03 0.27
CA ALA A 206 -16.50 2.92 1.19
C ALA A 206 -17.40 3.01 2.43
N LEU A 207 -17.40 4.17 3.09
CA LEU A 207 -18.19 4.39 4.30
C LEU A 207 -19.69 4.42 4.04
N ARG A 208 -20.11 4.84 2.84
CA ARG A 208 -21.52 4.78 2.43
C ARG A 208 -22.07 3.35 2.45
N LEU A 209 -21.25 2.34 2.10
CA LEU A 209 -21.66 0.92 2.18
C LEU A 209 -22.00 0.46 3.60
N ASN A 210 -21.45 1.15 4.63
CA ASN A 210 -21.65 0.81 6.03
C ASN A 210 -22.86 1.52 6.68
N LEU A 211 -23.57 2.40 5.94
CA LEU A 211 -24.77 3.06 6.42
C LEU A 211 -25.93 2.07 6.49
N LYS A 212 -26.88 2.28 7.40
CA LYS A 212 -28.11 1.49 7.48
C LYS A 212 -28.88 1.48 6.17
N ASP A 213 -28.94 2.63 5.50
CA ASP A 213 -29.44 2.80 4.14
C ASP A 213 -28.41 3.55 3.30
N PRO A 214 -27.55 2.85 2.53
CA PRO A 214 -26.58 3.48 1.63
C PRO A 214 -27.23 4.40 0.57
N SER A 215 -28.49 4.15 0.21
CA SER A 215 -29.21 4.92 -0.81
C SER A 215 -29.67 6.30 -0.32
N SER A 216 -29.75 6.49 1.01
CA SER A 216 -30.14 7.76 1.65
C SER A 216 -29.07 8.84 1.58
N ALA A 217 -27.83 8.50 1.25
CA ALA A 217 -26.71 9.43 1.19
C ALA A 217 -26.19 9.64 -0.24
N GLN A 218 -25.62 10.81 -0.48
CA GLN A 218 -24.93 11.16 -1.72
C GLN A 218 -23.59 11.81 -1.43
N VAL A 219 -22.63 11.59 -2.32
CA VAL A 219 -21.35 12.32 -2.33
C VAL A 219 -21.53 13.54 -3.22
N LEU A 220 -21.15 14.72 -2.69
CA LEU A 220 -21.20 15.97 -3.44
C LEU A 220 -20.09 16.02 -4.50
N PRO A 221 -20.26 16.81 -5.57
CA PRO A 221 -19.35 16.77 -6.71
C PRO A 221 -17.98 17.40 -6.48
N GLU A 222 -17.85 18.26 -5.45
CA GLU A 222 -16.62 19.00 -5.24
C GLU A 222 -15.51 18.12 -4.66
N ILE A 223 -14.30 18.33 -5.21
CA ILE A 223 -13.04 17.82 -4.67
C ILE A 223 -12.26 19.02 -4.13
N ILE A 224 -11.99 19.04 -2.84
CA ILE A 224 -11.43 20.20 -2.15
C ILE A 224 -9.93 20.10 -1.87
N SER A 225 -9.31 18.95 -2.13
CA SER A 225 -7.87 18.72 -1.95
C SER A 225 -7.30 17.72 -2.95
N LYS A 226 -5.98 17.58 -2.95
CA LYS A 226 -5.25 16.49 -3.61
C LYS A 226 -4.79 15.52 -2.53
N GLU A 227 -5.16 14.24 -2.68
CA GLU A 227 -4.81 13.17 -1.75
C GLU A 227 -4.06 12.06 -2.51
N PRO A 228 -2.74 12.23 -2.79
CA PRO A 228 -1.92 11.15 -3.34
C PRO A 228 -1.62 10.16 -2.22
N LEU A 229 -2.32 9.03 -2.22
CA LEU A 229 -2.18 7.99 -1.20
C LEU A 229 -1.08 7.02 -1.58
N GLY A 230 -0.29 6.60 -0.61
CA GLY A 230 0.75 5.61 -0.87
C GLY A 230 1.29 4.92 0.37
N PRO A 231 1.96 3.77 0.18
CA PRO A 231 2.66 3.08 1.24
C PRO A 231 3.88 3.87 1.72
N VAL A 232 4.22 3.71 2.99
CA VAL A 232 5.25 4.50 3.67
C VAL A 232 6.18 3.58 4.45
N VAL A 233 7.47 3.89 4.42
CA VAL A 233 8.50 3.24 5.23
C VAL A 233 9.28 4.29 6.02
N ILE A 234 10.02 3.87 7.03
CA ILE A 234 10.89 4.76 7.80
C ILE A 234 12.04 5.28 6.92
N GLN A 235 12.42 6.54 7.10
CA GLN A 235 13.56 7.15 6.43
C GLN A 235 14.90 6.60 6.95
N GLY A 236 15.93 6.58 6.10
CA GLY A 236 17.28 6.13 6.46
C GLY A 236 17.53 4.63 6.27
N ASP A 237 16.54 3.86 5.80
CA ASP A 237 16.70 2.47 5.36
C ASP A 237 16.47 2.37 3.85
N ASP A 238 17.48 2.79 3.09
CA ASP A 238 17.41 2.88 1.62
C ASP A 238 17.17 1.52 0.96
N GLN A 239 17.70 0.44 1.56
CA GLN A 239 17.48 -0.90 1.03
C GLN A 239 16.02 -1.31 1.16
N TRP A 240 15.42 -1.13 2.32
CA TRP A 240 14.00 -1.42 2.53
C TRP A 240 13.09 -0.51 1.70
N PHE A 241 13.42 0.78 1.64
CA PHE A 241 12.72 1.72 0.76
C PHE A 241 12.73 1.26 -0.71
N ASN A 242 13.90 0.82 -1.22
CA ASN A 242 13.99 0.33 -2.59
C ASN A 242 13.18 -0.95 -2.82
N VAL A 243 13.21 -1.91 -1.88
CA VAL A 243 12.39 -3.13 -1.95
C VAL A 243 10.91 -2.77 -1.99
N ALA A 244 10.45 -1.92 -1.08
CA ALA A 244 9.06 -1.49 -1.01
C ALA A 244 8.62 -0.72 -2.28
N LYS A 245 9.44 0.22 -2.75
CA LYS A 245 9.20 1.00 -3.98
C LYS A 245 9.12 0.11 -5.23
N TRP A 246 10.08 -0.79 -5.40
CA TRP A 246 10.09 -1.66 -6.57
C TRP A 246 9.00 -2.73 -6.54
N THR A 247 8.48 -3.09 -5.37
CA THR A 247 7.27 -3.91 -5.26
C THR A 247 6.07 -3.24 -5.94
N LEU A 248 5.79 -1.95 -5.63
CA LEU A 248 4.73 -1.20 -6.31
C LEU A 248 5.01 -1.05 -7.81
N ASN A 249 6.25 -0.69 -8.17
CA ASN A 249 6.64 -0.52 -9.57
C ASN A 249 6.54 -1.82 -10.37
N ALA A 250 6.79 -2.98 -9.77
CA ALA A 250 6.60 -4.26 -10.44
C ALA A 250 5.14 -4.53 -10.78
N MET A 251 4.22 -4.21 -9.87
CA MET A 251 2.78 -4.35 -10.12
C MET A 251 2.31 -3.46 -11.27
N LEU A 252 2.81 -2.21 -11.33
CA LEU A 252 2.49 -1.25 -12.39
C LEU A 252 3.10 -1.67 -13.75
N ASN A 253 4.39 -2.03 -13.78
CA ASN A 253 5.04 -2.55 -14.99
C ASN A 253 4.35 -3.82 -15.51
N ALA A 254 3.92 -4.71 -14.62
CA ALA A 254 3.21 -5.91 -15.02
C ALA A 254 1.88 -5.60 -15.72
N GLU A 255 1.12 -4.62 -15.22
CA GLU A 255 -0.09 -4.16 -15.90
C GLU A 255 0.23 -3.59 -17.28
N GLU A 256 1.26 -2.73 -17.38
CA GLU A 256 1.68 -2.11 -18.64
C GLU A 256 2.10 -3.16 -19.69
N PHE A 257 2.76 -4.24 -19.26
CA PHE A 257 3.20 -5.32 -20.15
C PHE A 257 2.14 -6.41 -20.36
N GLY A 258 0.93 -6.26 -19.79
CA GLY A 258 -0.13 -7.25 -19.89
C GLY A 258 0.16 -8.57 -19.18
N VAL A 259 1.06 -8.55 -18.18
CA VAL A 259 1.36 -9.71 -17.32
C VAL A 259 0.38 -9.75 -16.16
N THR A 260 -0.35 -10.85 -16.04
CA THR A 260 -1.40 -11.06 -15.03
C THR A 260 -1.13 -12.31 -14.19
N SER A 261 -1.83 -12.44 -13.06
CA SER A 261 -1.77 -13.66 -12.25
C SER A 261 -2.16 -14.92 -13.00
N ALA A 262 -3.05 -14.78 -14.00
CA ALA A 262 -3.53 -15.89 -14.82
C ALA A 262 -2.53 -16.31 -15.93
N ASN A 263 -1.73 -15.37 -16.45
CA ASN A 263 -0.84 -15.66 -17.59
C ASN A 263 0.65 -15.69 -17.25
N VAL A 264 1.06 -15.29 -16.03
CA VAL A 264 2.47 -15.12 -15.67
C VAL A 264 3.34 -16.36 -15.88
N ASP A 265 2.79 -17.56 -15.70
CA ASP A 265 3.53 -18.81 -15.97
C ASP A 265 3.89 -18.94 -17.45
N LYS A 266 2.93 -18.67 -18.35
CA LYS A 266 3.14 -18.67 -19.81
C LYS A 266 4.09 -17.55 -20.24
N MET A 267 4.09 -16.41 -19.53
CA MET A 267 4.96 -15.28 -19.84
C MET A 267 6.45 -15.55 -19.58
N LYS A 268 6.81 -16.64 -18.91
CA LYS A 268 8.21 -17.11 -18.80
C LYS A 268 8.83 -17.45 -20.16
N ASP A 269 8.02 -17.82 -21.14
CA ASP A 269 8.46 -18.14 -22.50
C ASP A 269 8.54 -16.90 -23.40
N SER A 270 8.22 -15.72 -22.87
CA SER A 270 8.21 -14.45 -23.60
C SER A 270 9.60 -14.11 -24.14
N LYS A 271 9.61 -13.56 -25.37
CA LYS A 271 10.82 -12.98 -25.99
C LYS A 271 10.99 -11.50 -25.65
N ASP A 272 9.95 -10.85 -25.06
CA ASP A 272 10.02 -9.44 -24.66
C ASP A 272 11.02 -9.26 -23.51
N PRO A 273 12.07 -8.46 -23.71
CA PRO A 273 13.10 -8.26 -22.68
C PRO A 273 12.58 -7.55 -21.43
N ASN A 274 11.50 -6.78 -21.50
CA ASN A 274 10.90 -6.12 -20.34
C ASN A 274 10.20 -7.15 -19.45
N ILE A 275 9.42 -8.04 -20.06
CA ILE A 275 8.75 -9.16 -19.36
C ILE A 275 9.80 -10.08 -18.73
N ARG A 276 10.84 -10.43 -19.48
CA ARG A 276 11.91 -11.30 -18.98
C ARG A 276 12.62 -10.71 -17.77
N ARG A 277 12.92 -9.40 -17.80
CA ARG A 277 13.52 -8.70 -16.65
C ARG A 277 12.57 -8.63 -15.45
N LEU A 278 11.29 -8.31 -15.68
CA LEU A 278 10.27 -8.30 -14.62
C LEU A 278 10.17 -9.65 -13.92
N LEU A 279 10.23 -10.75 -14.68
CA LEU A 279 10.10 -12.11 -14.15
C LEU A 279 11.41 -12.69 -13.60
N GLY A 280 12.52 -11.93 -13.64
CA GLY A 280 13.84 -12.36 -13.13
C GLY A 280 14.57 -13.36 -14.04
N LEU A 281 14.24 -13.41 -15.34
CA LEU A 281 14.82 -14.34 -16.31
C LEU A 281 16.06 -13.76 -17.02
N ASP A 282 16.29 -12.46 -16.92
CA ASP A 282 17.41 -11.76 -17.54
C ASP A 282 18.29 -11.07 -16.49
N GLY A 283 19.22 -11.85 -15.93
CA GLY A 283 20.21 -11.42 -14.95
C GLY A 283 19.65 -11.29 -13.51
N PRO A 284 20.56 -11.15 -12.52
CA PRO A 284 20.25 -11.20 -11.10
C PRO A 284 19.68 -9.85 -10.60
N LYS A 285 18.48 -9.48 -10.99
CA LYS A 285 17.85 -8.19 -10.63
C LYS A 285 17.49 -8.10 -9.16
N GLY A 286 17.17 -9.23 -8.51
CA GLY A 286 16.90 -9.30 -7.07
C GLY A 286 18.13 -9.03 -6.21
N LYS A 287 19.32 -9.37 -6.69
CA LYS A 287 20.59 -9.15 -5.97
C LYS A 287 20.80 -7.68 -5.58
N GLY A 288 20.45 -6.73 -6.46
CA GLY A 288 20.56 -5.30 -6.18
C GLY A 288 19.61 -4.83 -5.08
N LEU A 289 18.49 -5.52 -4.89
CA LEU A 289 17.53 -5.28 -3.81
C LEU A 289 17.85 -6.11 -2.54
N GLY A 290 18.75 -7.09 -2.62
CA GLY A 290 19.05 -8.02 -1.53
C GLY A 290 17.97 -9.08 -1.32
N ILE A 291 17.17 -9.39 -2.33
CA ILE A 291 16.10 -10.39 -2.33
C ILE A 291 16.27 -11.39 -3.48
N ARG A 292 15.36 -12.33 -3.61
CA ARG A 292 15.37 -13.36 -4.68
C ARG A 292 15.23 -12.74 -6.07
N ASP A 293 15.80 -13.37 -7.09
CA ASP A 293 15.78 -12.83 -8.47
C ASP A 293 14.38 -12.90 -9.11
N ASP A 294 13.56 -13.90 -8.74
CA ASP A 294 12.20 -14.09 -9.24
C ASP A 294 11.12 -13.30 -8.46
N TRP A 295 11.53 -12.25 -7.74
CA TRP A 295 10.65 -11.44 -6.88
C TRP A 295 9.44 -10.86 -7.63
N GLY A 296 9.63 -10.36 -8.85
CA GLY A 296 8.55 -9.84 -9.69
C GLY A 296 7.57 -10.94 -10.10
N TYR A 297 8.08 -12.13 -10.47
CA TYR A 297 7.24 -13.28 -10.75
C TYR A 297 6.40 -13.66 -9.52
N GLN A 298 7.00 -13.71 -8.32
CA GLN A 298 6.29 -14.07 -7.09
C GLN A 298 5.16 -13.09 -6.75
N ILE A 299 5.39 -11.79 -6.94
CA ILE A 299 4.36 -10.77 -6.76
C ILE A 299 3.17 -11.09 -7.68
N ILE A 300 3.42 -11.19 -8.98
CA ILE A 300 2.35 -11.30 -9.97
C ILE A 300 1.64 -12.66 -9.87
N LYS A 301 2.37 -13.73 -9.63
CA LYS A 301 1.78 -15.07 -9.46
C LYS A 301 0.81 -15.14 -8.29
N GLN A 302 1.12 -14.49 -7.18
CA GLN A 302 0.38 -14.64 -5.93
C GLN A 302 -0.66 -13.54 -5.69
N VAL A 303 -0.41 -12.32 -6.20
CA VAL A 303 -1.26 -11.15 -5.96
C VAL A 303 -1.86 -10.61 -7.26
N GLY A 304 -1.09 -10.64 -8.34
CA GLY A 304 -1.47 -10.05 -9.62
C GLY A 304 -0.79 -8.70 -9.86
N ASN A 305 -1.13 -8.07 -10.98
CA ASN A 305 -0.68 -6.73 -11.32
C ASN A 305 -1.54 -5.65 -10.64
N TYR A 306 -1.17 -4.37 -10.81
CA TYR A 306 -1.89 -3.26 -10.18
C TYR A 306 -3.35 -3.16 -10.66
N GLY A 307 -3.61 -3.38 -11.96
CA GLY A 307 -4.96 -3.36 -12.52
C GLY A 307 -5.86 -4.45 -11.92
N GLU A 308 -5.33 -5.67 -11.77
CA GLU A 308 -6.06 -6.77 -11.13
C GLU A 308 -6.39 -6.42 -9.66
N SER A 309 -5.42 -5.85 -8.94
CA SER A 309 -5.61 -5.42 -7.56
C SER A 309 -6.67 -4.32 -7.46
N PHE A 310 -6.57 -3.28 -8.28
CA PHE A 310 -7.53 -2.18 -8.32
C PHE A 310 -8.95 -2.67 -8.60
N GLU A 311 -9.14 -3.45 -9.69
CA GLU A 311 -10.46 -3.92 -10.10
C GLU A 311 -11.12 -4.81 -9.03
N ARG A 312 -10.34 -5.65 -8.37
CA ARG A 312 -10.83 -6.58 -7.35
C ARG A 312 -11.21 -5.87 -6.04
N THR A 313 -10.49 -4.79 -5.68
CA THR A 313 -10.60 -4.17 -4.35
C THR A 313 -11.48 -2.93 -4.33
N VAL A 314 -11.31 -2.04 -5.30
CA VAL A 314 -12.02 -0.75 -5.37
C VAL A 314 -12.77 -0.54 -6.69
N GLY A 315 -12.39 -1.27 -7.75
CA GLY A 315 -12.93 -1.14 -9.10
C GLY A 315 -14.23 -1.90 -9.32
N LYS A 316 -14.50 -2.25 -10.58
CA LYS A 316 -15.74 -2.89 -11.04
C LYS A 316 -15.99 -4.27 -10.42
N GLY A 317 -14.96 -4.96 -9.99
CA GLY A 317 -15.05 -6.25 -9.31
C GLY A 317 -15.40 -6.15 -7.83
N SER A 318 -15.55 -4.95 -7.29
CA SER A 318 -15.86 -4.67 -5.90
C SER A 318 -17.21 -3.98 -5.73
N PRO A 319 -17.79 -3.99 -4.51
CA PRO A 319 -19.01 -3.22 -4.22
C PRO A 319 -18.85 -1.71 -4.37
N LEU A 320 -17.61 -1.19 -4.39
CA LEU A 320 -17.33 0.24 -4.56
C LEU A 320 -17.52 0.70 -6.01
N ASN A 321 -17.24 -0.18 -6.98
CA ASN A 321 -17.40 0.07 -8.42
C ASN A 321 -16.81 1.42 -8.88
N ILE A 322 -15.62 1.76 -8.37
CA ILE A 322 -14.96 3.01 -8.69
C ILE A 322 -14.27 2.88 -10.05
N ALA A 323 -14.50 3.85 -10.95
CA ALA A 323 -13.79 3.91 -12.22
C ALA A 323 -12.29 4.25 -12.01
N ARG A 324 -11.42 3.70 -12.86
CA ARG A 324 -9.97 3.97 -12.80
C ARG A 324 -9.63 5.47 -12.83
N GLY A 325 -10.23 6.23 -13.72
CA GLY A 325 -9.97 7.67 -13.87
C GLY A 325 -8.47 7.96 -13.91
N VAL A 326 -8.01 8.88 -13.07
CA VAL A 326 -6.58 9.24 -12.93
C VAL A 326 -5.71 8.08 -12.38
N ASN A 327 -6.31 7.04 -11.84
CA ASN A 327 -5.63 5.82 -11.39
C ASN A 327 -5.40 4.80 -12.53
N ALA A 328 -5.75 5.14 -13.78
CA ALA A 328 -5.32 4.37 -14.94
C ALA A 328 -3.82 4.57 -15.21
N LEU A 329 -3.22 3.67 -16.00
CA LEU A 329 -1.84 3.83 -16.45
C LEU A 329 -1.69 5.09 -17.31
N TRP A 330 -0.48 5.63 -17.36
CA TRP A 330 -0.11 6.82 -18.14
C TRP A 330 -0.46 6.68 -19.64
N ASN A 331 -0.30 5.50 -20.22
CA ASN A 331 -0.62 5.20 -21.63
C ASN A 331 -2.12 4.95 -21.85
N ALA A 332 -2.92 4.93 -20.78
CA ALA A 332 -4.39 4.87 -20.81
C ALA A 332 -5.06 6.16 -20.26
N GLY A 333 -4.31 7.27 -20.22
CA GLY A 333 -4.80 8.59 -19.82
C GLY A 333 -4.82 8.87 -18.32
N GLY A 334 -4.20 8.01 -17.50
CA GLY A 334 -4.06 8.19 -16.06
C GLY A 334 -2.70 8.71 -15.62
N PHE A 335 -2.43 8.66 -14.33
CA PHE A 335 -1.18 9.12 -13.70
C PHE A 335 -0.29 7.96 -13.21
N MET A 336 -0.78 6.71 -13.29
CA MET A 336 0.03 5.59 -12.80
C MET A 336 1.17 5.31 -13.77
N TYR A 337 2.39 5.55 -13.29
CA TYR A 337 3.62 5.47 -14.06
C TYR A 337 4.72 4.82 -13.23
N ALA A 338 5.38 3.81 -13.78
CA ALA A 338 6.49 3.15 -13.13
C ALA A 338 7.79 3.28 -13.95
N PRO A 339 8.95 3.49 -13.31
CA PRO A 339 10.22 3.46 -14.01
C PRO A 339 10.53 2.05 -14.54
N PRO A 340 11.31 1.94 -15.65
CA PRO A 340 11.61 0.66 -16.29
C PRO A 340 12.54 -0.21 -15.43
N ILE A 341 12.33 -1.53 -15.47
CA ILE A 341 13.22 -2.54 -14.86
C ILE A 341 14.38 -2.82 -15.81
N ARG A 342 15.52 -2.16 -15.60
CA ARG A 342 16.73 -2.32 -16.43
C ARG A 342 17.99 -2.61 -15.63
#